data_f5d36c4de9770f7bf1347b4a9369a7b9
#
_entry.id   f5d36c4de9770f7bf1347b4a9369a7b9
#
_cell.length_a   1.000
_cell.length_b   1.000
_cell.length_c   1.000
_cell.angle_alpha   90.00
_cell.angle_beta   90.00
_cell.angle_gamma   90.00
#
_symmetry.space_group_name_H-M   'P 1'
#
loop_
_entity.id
_entity.type
_entity.pdbx_description
1 polymer ?
#
loop_
_entity_poly.entity_id
_entity_poly.type
_entity_poly.pdbx_seq_one_letter_code
_entity_poly.pdbx_strand_id
1 'polypeptide(L)'
;MSKKPTVLMILDGYGLNDKQQANAIANAKTPVMDKLMAEYPFVKGYASGLAVGLPDGQMGNSEVGHLNMGAGRIIYQELTRITKEIEDGDFFKNEILLAAIENCKKNNTDLHLMGLLSDGGVHSHNTHLYGLLELAKQNGLENVYVHAFLDGRDTAPTSGKGFVEELVAKMEEIGVGKVASVSGRYYAMDRDNRWDRVEKAYNAMVLGEGEKAECAICAVQNSYDKGENDEFVLPTVVGKDGETATIKENDSVIFFNFRPDRARELTRAFCDEAFDGFSRQKGFLKLTFACFTEYDATIPNKIVAFSKVAITNTFGEFLAANNMTQARIAETEKYAHVTFFFNGGVEEPNKGEERILVKSPKVATYDLQPEMSAFEVSDKLVDAIKSDKYDVIIVNFANPDMVGHTGIQDAAVKAVESVDECVGKAYEALLSVDGQMFICADHGNVEQLLDYETGAPFTAHTTNPVPFILVNYDKDYTLAENGCLADIAPTLIEMMGMAKPAEMTGKSLLIKK
;
A
#
# COMPACT_ATOMS: atom_id res chain seq x y z
N MET A 1 8.70 -6.44 -42.15
CA MET A 1 8.58 -4.99 -41.80
C MET A 1 9.34 -4.82 -40.51
N SER A 2 10.08 -3.74 -40.37
CA SER A 2 10.75 -3.44 -39.09
C SER A 2 9.70 -3.15 -38.02
N LYS A 3 9.98 -3.55 -36.79
CA LYS A 3 9.10 -3.30 -35.64
C LYS A 3 9.06 -1.81 -35.33
N LYS A 4 7.87 -1.32 -34.98
CA LYS A 4 7.68 0.04 -34.43
C LYS A 4 7.51 -0.13 -32.92
N PRO A 5 8.56 0.08 -32.11
CA PRO A 5 8.47 -0.15 -30.68
C PRO A 5 7.55 0.86 -29.99
N THR A 6 6.78 0.37 -29.02
CA THR A 6 6.07 1.19 -28.04
C THR A 6 6.92 1.32 -26.79
N VAL A 7 7.30 2.53 -26.40
CA VAL A 7 8.14 2.80 -25.24
C VAL A 7 7.30 3.39 -24.11
N LEU A 8 7.37 2.79 -22.91
CA LEU A 8 6.97 3.43 -21.66
C LEU A 8 8.22 3.95 -20.96
N MET A 9 8.34 5.26 -20.84
CA MET A 9 9.42 5.93 -20.15
C MET A 9 8.94 6.50 -18.82
N ILE A 10 9.49 6.02 -17.73
CA ILE A 10 9.15 6.43 -16.37
C ILE A 10 10.29 7.30 -15.83
N LEU A 11 9.99 8.57 -15.55
CA LEU A 11 10.89 9.52 -14.91
C LEU A 11 10.60 9.50 -13.41
N ASP A 12 11.24 8.60 -12.67
CA ASP A 12 10.94 8.32 -11.25
C ASP A 12 11.08 9.59 -10.39
N GLY A 13 10.03 9.92 -9.64
CA GLY A 13 10.02 11.11 -8.78
C GLY A 13 9.89 12.46 -9.50
N TYR A 14 9.52 12.49 -10.79
CA TYR A 14 9.37 13.71 -11.59
C TYR A 14 7.95 14.27 -11.49
N GLY A 15 7.64 15.01 -10.40
CA GLY A 15 6.33 15.65 -10.20
C GLY A 15 6.20 16.99 -10.92
N LEU A 16 5.01 17.55 -10.87
CA LEU A 16 4.67 18.86 -11.44
C LEU A 16 4.24 19.81 -10.34
N ASN A 17 4.93 20.93 -10.20
CA ASN A 17 4.64 21.96 -9.20
C ASN A 17 4.80 23.34 -9.81
N ASP A 18 3.79 24.20 -9.65
CA ASP A 18 3.80 25.56 -10.19
C ASP A 18 4.72 26.50 -9.37
N LYS A 19 5.14 26.11 -8.14
CA LYS A 19 6.09 26.88 -7.34
C LYS A 19 7.52 26.68 -7.83
N GLN A 20 8.28 27.76 -7.92
CA GLN A 20 9.68 27.70 -8.35
C GLN A 20 10.67 27.51 -7.20
N GLN A 21 10.27 27.90 -5.97
CA GLN A 21 11.13 27.80 -4.81
C GLN A 21 11.42 26.34 -4.48
N ALA A 22 12.71 26.00 -4.40
CA ALA A 22 13.19 24.64 -4.12
C ALA A 22 12.55 23.56 -5.02
N ASN A 23 12.28 23.90 -6.28
CA ASN A 23 11.79 23.04 -7.32
C ASN A 23 12.96 22.79 -8.30
N ALA A 24 13.56 21.58 -8.26
CA ALA A 24 14.71 21.30 -9.08
C ALA A 24 14.36 21.26 -10.59
N ILE A 25 13.14 20.85 -10.94
CA ILE A 25 12.67 20.83 -12.34
C ILE A 25 12.56 22.25 -12.89
N ALA A 26 11.89 23.14 -12.13
CA ALA A 26 11.72 24.54 -12.57
C ALA A 26 13.05 25.32 -12.64
N ASN A 27 14.08 24.87 -11.91
CA ASN A 27 15.41 25.52 -11.88
C ASN A 27 16.42 24.82 -12.80
N ALA A 28 16.11 23.66 -13.37
CA ALA A 28 16.94 22.93 -14.32
C ALA A 28 16.73 23.44 -15.77
N LYS A 29 17.74 23.19 -16.61
CA LYS A 29 17.62 23.38 -18.06
C LYS A 29 17.11 22.09 -18.68
N THR A 30 15.85 22.07 -19.08
CA THR A 30 15.13 20.91 -19.60
C THR A 30 14.58 21.14 -21.03
N PRO A 31 15.44 21.53 -21.99
CA PRO A 31 14.97 21.91 -23.33
C PRO A 31 14.24 20.78 -24.07
N VAL A 32 14.54 19.52 -23.76
CA VAL A 32 13.88 18.38 -24.40
C VAL A 32 12.48 18.19 -23.81
N MET A 33 12.36 18.11 -22.49
CA MET A 33 11.05 17.97 -21.84
C MET A 33 10.16 19.17 -22.11
N ASP A 34 10.70 20.40 -22.12
CA ASP A 34 9.96 21.61 -22.47
C ASP A 34 9.38 21.52 -23.89
N LYS A 35 10.21 21.07 -24.84
CA LYS A 35 9.78 20.83 -26.23
C LYS A 35 8.70 19.76 -26.31
N LEU A 36 8.89 18.61 -25.65
CA LEU A 36 7.95 17.50 -25.71
C LEU A 36 6.59 17.90 -25.11
N MET A 37 6.56 18.60 -23.98
CA MET A 37 5.33 19.09 -23.38
C MET A 37 4.63 20.17 -24.24
N ALA A 38 5.38 20.95 -25.04
CA ALA A 38 4.83 21.98 -25.90
C ALA A 38 4.31 21.46 -27.24
N GLU A 39 4.97 20.44 -27.82
CA GLU A 39 4.68 19.96 -29.18
C GLU A 39 3.76 18.73 -29.23
N TYR A 40 3.67 17.96 -28.14
CA TYR A 40 2.90 16.72 -28.03
C TYR A 40 1.73 16.83 -27.06
N PRO A 41 0.71 15.96 -27.15
CA PRO A 41 -0.34 15.89 -26.14
C PRO A 41 0.25 15.66 -24.74
N PHE A 42 -0.01 16.60 -23.84
CA PHE A 42 0.45 16.61 -22.45
C PHE A 42 -0.71 16.90 -21.52
N VAL A 43 -0.84 16.09 -20.45
CA VAL A 43 -1.80 16.28 -19.37
C VAL A 43 -1.15 15.94 -18.02
N LYS A 44 -1.78 16.39 -16.94
CA LYS A 44 -1.39 16.02 -15.56
C LYS A 44 -2.04 14.69 -15.18
N GLY A 45 -1.23 13.74 -14.64
CA GLY A 45 -1.70 12.46 -14.14
C GLY A 45 -1.69 12.42 -12.61
N TYR A 46 -2.62 11.67 -12.01
CA TYR A 46 -2.65 11.46 -10.56
C TYR A 46 -1.83 10.24 -10.16
N ALA A 47 -0.93 10.43 -9.19
CA ALA A 47 0.03 9.42 -8.72
C ALA A 47 0.07 9.30 -7.20
N SER A 48 -0.99 9.74 -6.48
CA SER A 48 -1.06 9.73 -5.02
C SER A 48 -2.48 9.43 -4.52
N GLY A 49 -2.62 9.15 -3.24
CA GLY A 49 -3.90 8.93 -2.58
C GLY A 49 -4.75 7.84 -3.25
N LEU A 50 -6.05 8.03 -3.27
CA LEU A 50 -7.01 7.05 -3.82
C LEU A 50 -6.78 6.70 -5.28
N ALA A 51 -6.18 7.59 -6.07
CA ALA A 51 -5.87 7.34 -7.48
C ALA A 51 -4.83 6.22 -7.70
N VAL A 52 -4.12 5.84 -6.66
CA VAL A 52 -3.15 4.72 -6.68
C VAL A 52 -3.43 3.68 -5.59
N GLY A 53 -4.59 3.73 -4.94
CA GLY A 53 -5.02 2.75 -3.93
C GLY A 53 -4.44 2.98 -2.53
N LEU A 54 -3.94 4.18 -2.25
CA LEU A 54 -3.50 4.65 -0.93
C LEU A 54 -4.60 5.48 -0.25
N PRO A 55 -4.54 5.69 1.07
CA PRO A 55 -5.41 6.65 1.74
C PRO A 55 -5.39 8.03 1.09
N ASP A 56 -6.50 8.77 1.20
CA ASP A 56 -6.58 10.12 0.67
C ASP A 56 -5.49 11.03 1.27
N GLY A 57 -4.88 11.87 0.43
CA GLY A 57 -3.77 12.75 0.83
C GLY A 57 -2.42 12.05 1.08
N GLN A 58 -2.33 10.73 0.99
CA GLN A 58 -1.05 10.02 1.12
C GLN A 58 -0.24 10.10 -0.18
N MET A 59 1.04 10.47 -0.06
CA MET A 59 1.99 10.50 -1.18
C MET A 59 2.15 9.11 -1.82
N GLY A 60 2.30 9.08 -3.16
CA GLY A 60 2.66 7.87 -3.89
C GLY A 60 4.06 7.37 -3.57
N ASN A 61 4.38 6.20 -4.09
CA ASN A 61 5.73 5.63 -4.04
C ASN A 61 5.97 4.71 -5.25
N SER A 62 7.23 4.37 -5.51
CA SER A 62 7.59 3.62 -6.71
C SER A 62 6.98 2.22 -6.74
N GLU A 63 6.85 1.53 -5.61
CA GLU A 63 6.24 0.19 -5.54
C GLU A 63 4.78 0.22 -6.00
N VAL A 64 4.00 1.10 -5.38
CA VAL A 64 2.57 1.28 -5.69
C VAL A 64 2.38 1.83 -7.10
N GLY A 65 3.19 2.81 -7.52
CA GLY A 65 3.11 3.40 -8.85
C GLY A 65 3.32 2.37 -9.96
N HIS A 66 4.43 1.62 -9.90
CA HIS A 66 4.74 0.59 -10.90
C HIS A 66 3.75 -0.57 -10.88
N LEU A 67 3.24 -0.95 -9.69
CA LEU A 67 2.21 -1.97 -9.54
C LEU A 67 0.93 -1.57 -10.27
N ASN A 68 0.44 -0.35 -10.07
CA ASN A 68 -0.76 0.16 -10.74
C ASN A 68 -0.58 0.26 -12.26
N MET A 69 0.58 0.78 -12.71
CA MET A 69 0.91 0.84 -14.14
C MET A 69 0.89 -0.55 -14.78
N GLY A 70 1.55 -1.52 -14.17
CA GLY A 70 1.63 -2.88 -14.70
C GLY A 70 0.31 -3.66 -14.62
N ALA A 71 -0.48 -3.44 -13.58
CA ALA A 71 -1.78 -4.08 -13.40
C ALA A 71 -2.89 -3.49 -14.29
N GLY A 72 -2.73 -2.26 -14.78
CA GLY A 72 -3.77 -1.56 -15.54
C GLY A 72 -5.05 -1.34 -14.75
N ARG A 73 -4.96 -1.30 -13.43
CA ARG A 73 -6.05 -1.06 -12.47
C ARG A 73 -5.51 -0.54 -11.15
N ILE A 74 -6.36 0.15 -10.38
CA ILE A 74 -5.99 0.60 -9.04
C ILE A 74 -5.91 -0.62 -8.13
N ILE A 75 -4.73 -0.83 -7.53
CA ILE A 75 -4.48 -1.87 -6.53
C ILE A 75 -4.52 -1.22 -5.15
N TYR A 76 -5.66 -1.36 -4.49
CA TYR A 76 -5.85 -0.81 -3.15
C TYR A 76 -4.97 -1.53 -2.12
N GLN A 77 -4.24 -0.77 -1.32
CA GLN A 77 -3.57 -1.28 -0.13
C GLN A 77 -4.61 -1.72 0.90
N GLU A 78 -4.26 -2.66 1.80
CA GLU A 78 -5.22 -3.31 2.70
C GLU A 78 -6.08 -2.31 3.50
N LEU A 79 -5.47 -1.25 4.04
CA LEU A 79 -6.20 -0.18 4.74
C LEU A 79 -7.28 0.43 3.85
N THR A 80 -6.89 0.90 2.69
CA THR A 80 -7.80 1.58 1.75
C THR A 80 -8.83 0.61 1.18
N ARG A 81 -8.44 -0.64 0.90
CA ARG A 81 -9.35 -1.69 0.40
C ARG A 81 -10.48 -1.95 1.38
N ILE A 82 -10.15 -2.21 2.65
CA ILE A 82 -11.15 -2.54 3.67
C ILE A 82 -12.04 -1.31 3.97
N THR A 83 -11.43 -0.12 4.06
CA THR A 83 -12.21 1.13 4.23
C THR A 83 -13.20 1.31 3.08
N LYS A 84 -12.75 1.12 1.84
CA LYS A 84 -13.63 1.22 0.66
C LYS A 84 -14.73 0.16 0.66
N GLU A 85 -14.45 -1.08 1.04
CA GLU A 85 -15.47 -2.12 1.15
C GLU A 85 -16.55 -1.78 2.19
N ILE A 86 -16.18 -1.05 3.28
CA ILE A 86 -17.15 -0.53 4.26
C ILE A 86 -18.02 0.56 3.61
N GLU A 87 -17.41 1.53 2.93
CA GLU A 87 -18.09 2.64 2.27
C GLU A 87 -19.04 2.17 1.16
N ASP A 88 -18.61 1.20 0.35
CA ASP A 88 -19.39 0.62 -0.75
C ASP A 88 -20.46 -0.38 -0.25
N GLY A 89 -20.40 -0.82 1.01
CA GLY A 89 -21.31 -1.76 1.63
C GLY A 89 -20.99 -3.24 1.35
N ASP A 90 -19.89 -3.56 0.68
CA ASP A 90 -19.48 -4.94 0.39
C ASP A 90 -18.91 -5.64 1.62
N PHE A 91 -18.29 -4.89 2.54
CA PHE A 91 -17.86 -5.37 3.86
C PHE A 91 -18.99 -6.11 4.61
N PHE A 92 -20.22 -5.58 4.54
CA PHE A 92 -21.40 -6.16 5.21
C PHE A 92 -21.93 -7.42 4.53
N LYS A 93 -21.37 -7.80 3.38
CA LYS A 93 -21.69 -9.02 2.64
C LYS A 93 -20.56 -10.04 2.69
N ASN A 94 -19.45 -9.74 3.38
CA ASN A 94 -18.30 -10.62 3.46
C ASN A 94 -18.69 -11.95 4.12
N GLU A 95 -18.60 -13.04 3.35
CA GLU A 95 -19.07 -14.37 3.76
C GLU A 95 -18.35 -14.90 5.01
N ILE A 96 -17.08 -14.56 5.20
CA ILE A 96 -16.27 -15.01 6.35
C ILE A 96 -16.68 -14.27 7.63
N LEU A 97 -16.89 -12.96 7.55
CA LEU A 97 -17.38 -12.17 8.69
C LEU A 97 -18.79 -12.60 9.08
N LEU A 98 -19.65 -12.85 8.08
CA LEU A 98 -20.99 -13.37 8.30
C LEU A 98 -20.96 -14.78 8.89
N ALA A 99 -20.03 -15.66 8.50
CA ALA A 99 -19.89 -17.00 9.08
C ALA A 99 -19.57 -16.94 10.58
N ALA A 100 -18.72 -15.99 11.02
CA ALA A 100 -18.46 -15.78 12.45
C ALA A 100 -19.72 -15.35 13.21
N ILE A 101 -20.51 -14.47 12.63
CA ILE A 101 -21.79 -14.03 13.21
C ILE A 101 -22.82 -15.17 13.28
N GLU A 102 -22.98 -15.93 12.20
CA GLU A 102 -23.90 -17.06 12.14
C GLU A 102 -23.52 -18.17 13.13
N ASN A 103 -22.22 -18.39 13.39
CA ASN A 103 -21.76 -19.28 14.43
C ASN A 103 -22.29 -18.87 15.81
N CYS A 104 -22.19 -17.57 16.15
CA CYS A 104 -22.72 -17.05 17.42
C CYS A 104 -24.22 -17.27 17.55
N LYS A 105 -24.99 -16.96 16.50
CA LYS A 105 -26.45 -17.17 16.49
C LYS A 105 -26.82 -18.64 16.66
N LYS A 106 -26.15 -19.52 15.91
CA LYS A 106 -26.46 -20.97 15.91
C LYS A 106 -26.14 -21.62 17.24
N ASN A 107 -25.07 -21.23 17.90
CA ASN A 107 -24.59 -21.85 19.13
C ASN A 107 -25.01 -21.07 20.38
N ASN A 108 -25.64 -19.90 20.23
CA ASN A 108 -25.94 -18.95 21.30
C ASN A 108 -24.69 -18.59 22.11
N THR A 109 -23.63 -18.20 21.42
CA THR A 109 -22.31 -17.87 21.95
C THR A 109 -21.96 -16.40 21.66
N ASP A 110 -20.82 -15.96 22.19
CA ASP A 110 -20.40 -14.57 22.16
C ASP A 110 -19.52 -14.26 20.93
N LEU A 111 -19.56 -13.01 20.46
CA LEU A 111 -18.65 -12.48 19.45
C LEU A 111 -17.58 -11.64 20.13
N HIS A 112 -16.31 -11.98 19.90
CA HIS A 112 -15.15 -11.24 20.39
C HIS A 112 -14.41 -10.58 19.24
N LEU A 113 -14.19 -9.27 19.33
CA LEU A 113 -13.44 -8.45 18.38
C LEU A 113 -12.12 -8.07 19.03
N MET A 114 -10.97 -8.39 18.41
CA MET A 114 -9.67 -8.02 18.96
C MET A 114 -8.80 -7.34 17.92
N GLY A 115 -7.95 -6.42 18.37
CA GLY A 115 -7.01 -5.72 17.49
C GLY A 115 -6.54 -4.39 18.02
N LEU A 116 -5.63 -3.75 17.29
CA LEU A 116 -5.05 -2.47 17.65
C LEU A 116 -6.08 -1.35 17.44
N LEU A 117 -6.36 -0.62 18.50
CA LEU A 117 -7.32 0.49 18.53
C LEU A 117 -6.58 1.82 18.34
N SER A 118 -6.45 2.27 17.11
CA SER A 118 -5.93 3.58 16.75
C SER A 118 -6.32 3.97 15.32
N ASP A 119 -6.09 5.20 14.94
CA ASP A 119 -6.20 5.74 13.59
C ASP A 119 -4.87 5.76 12.83
N GLY A 120 -3.81 5.19 13.41
CA GLY A 120 -2.46 5.18 12.82
C GLY A 120 -2.35 4.46 11.48
N GLY A 121 -3.29 3.54 11.17
CA GLY A 121 -3.40 2.92 9.85
C GLY A 121 -2.26 1.98 9.45
N VAL A 122 -1.38 1.61 10.38
CA VAL A 122 -0.21 0.74 10.10
C VAL A 122 -0.56 -0.75 10.24
N HIS A 123 -1.29 -1.11 11.29
CA HIS A 123 -1.67 -2.51 11.59
C HIS A 123 -3.18 -2.74 11.48
N SER A 124 -3.96 -1.72 11.77
CA SER A 124 -5.42 -1.71 11.84
C SER A 124 -5.93 -0.28 11.67
N HIS A 125 -7.23 -0.09 11.67
CA HIS A 125 -7.85 1.22 11.78
C HIS A 125 -9.14 1.11 12.60
N ASN A 126 -9.40 2.10 13.49
CA ASN A 126 -10.57 2.12 14.36
C ASN A 126 -11.90 2.07 13.59
N THR A 127 -11.98 2.69 12.40
CA THR A 127 -13.19 2.64 11.55
C THR A 127 -13.56 1.23 11.11
N HIS A 128 -12.57 0.32 10.97
CA HIS A 128 -12.83 -1.07 10.64
C HIS A 128 -13.49 -1.82 11.79
N LEU A 129 -13.10 -1.51 13.04
CA LEU A 129 -13.77 -2.01 14.23
C LEU A 129 -15.21 -1.50 14.30
N TYR A 130 -15.45 -0.22 13.97
CA TYR A 130 -16.81 0.34 13.93
C TYR A 130 -17.67 -0.35 12.89
N GLY A 131 -17.13 -0.65 11.70
CA GLY A 131 -17.81 -1.48 10.70
C GLY A 131 -18.17 -2.87 11.19
N LEU A 132 -17.32 -3.53 12.01
CA LEU A 132 -17.65 -4.81 12.64
C LEU A 132 -18.79 -4.71 13.67
N LEU A 133 -18.81 -3.64 14.46
CA LEU A 133 -19.92 -3.38 15.41
C LEU A 133 -21.24 -3.15 14.67
N GLU A 134 -21.21 -2.36 13.59
CA GLU A 134 -22.38 -2.15 12.72
C GLU A 134 -22.85 -3.47 12.09
N LEU A 135 -21.93 -4.29 11.58
CA LEU A 135 -22.24 -5.59 11.01
C LEU A 135 -22.92 -6.51 12.07
N ALA A 136 -22.38 -6.54 13.29
CA ALA A 136 -22.98 -7.31 14.38
C ALA A 136 -24.40 -6.81 14.74
N LYS A 137 -24.59 -5.48 14.81
CA LYS A 137 -25.89 -4.86 15.05
C LYS A 137 -26.91 -5.16 13.97
N GLN A 138 -26.53 -5.01 12.70
CA GLN A 138 -27.39 -5.32 11.54
C GLN A 138 -27.87 -6.77 11.56
N ASN A 139 -27.05 -7.66 12.12
CA ASN A 139 -27.37 -9.08 12.24
C ASN A 139 -28.01 -9.47 13.57
N GLY A 140 -28.32 -8.52 14.45
CA GLY A 140 -29.08 -8.75 15.69
C GLY A 140 -28.30 -9.45 16.80
N LEU A 141 -26.94 -9.37 16.79
CA LEU A 141 -26.13 -9.83 17.92
C LEU A 141 -26.22 -8.83 19.07
N GLU A 142 -26.34 -9.35 20.30
CA GLU A 142 -26.37 -8.56 21.54
C GLU A 142 -25.06 -8.72 22.33
N ASN A 143 -24.47 -9.89 22.32
CA ASN A 143 -23.25 -10.23 23.04
C ASN A 143 -22.01 -10.03 22.16
N VAL A 144 -21.52 -8.80 22.10
CA VAL A 144 -20.34 -8.41 21.35
C VAL A 144 -19.32 -7.76 22.30
N TYR A 145 -18.11 -8.31 22.33
CA TYR A 145 -17.07 -7.88 23.25
C TYR A 145 -15.81 -7.45 22.51
N VAL A 146 -15.20 -6.34 22.91
CA VAL A 146 -13.97 -5.81 22.31
C VAL A 146 -12.80 -5.99 23.25
N HIS A 147 -11.72 -6.57 22.76
CA HIS A 147 -10.40 -6.64 23.37
C HIS A 147 -9.52 -5.59 22.67
N ALA A 148 -9.41 -4.40 23.24
CA ALA A 148 -8.73 -3.26 22.65
C ALA A 148 -7.23 -3.32 22.93
N PHE A 149 -6.40 -3.36 21.90
CA PHE A 149 -4.94 -3.21 22.03
C PHE A 149 -4.57 -1.75 21.80
N LEU A 150 -3.76 -1.17 22.70
CA LEU A 150 -3.35 0.24 22.61
C LEU A 150 -2.02 0.38 21.88
N ASP A 151 -1.86 1.46 21.15
CA ASP A 151 -0.78 1.70 20.20
C ASP A 151 0.46 2.34 20.87
N GLY A 152 0.55 3.64 20.88
CA GLY A 152 1.66 4.40 21.45
C GLY A 152 2.98 4.34 20.66
N ARG A 153 2.97 3.75 19.44
CA ARG A 153 4.13 3.70 18.52
C ARG A 153 3.84 4.34 17.18
N ASP A 154 2.71 3.97 16.58
CA ASP A 154 2.25 4.49 15.29
C ASP A 154 1.38 5.74 15.50
N THR A 155 0.98 5.99 16.75
CA THR A 155 0.29 7.20 17.24
C THR A 155 1.00 7.74 18.49
N ALA A 156 0.58 8.92 18.97
CA ALA A 156 1.17 9.53 20.16
C ALA A 156 1.09 8.60 21.38
N PRO A 157 2.12 8.58 22.26
CA PRO A 157 2.25 7.58 23.33
C PRO A 157 1.13 7.54 24.36
N THR A 158 0.29 8.58 24.42
CA THR A 158 -0.82 8.71 25.38
C THR A 158 -2.14 9.07 24.70
N SER A 159 -2.30 8.74 23.41
CA SER A 159 -3.53 8.96 22.65
C SER A 159 -4.59 7.88 22.86
N GLY A 160 -4.22 6.73 23.39
CA GLY A 160 -5.08 5.56 23.54
C GLY A 160 -6.32 5.80 24.38
N LYS A 161 -6.25 6.69 25.39
CA LYS A 161 -7.42 7.05 26.17
C LYS A 161 -8.50 7.69 25.29
N GLY A 162 -8.12 8.61 24.40
CA GLY A 162 -9.05 9.26 23.46
C GLY A 162 -9.68 8.25 22.49
N PHE A 163 -8.92 7.28 21.99
CA PHE A 163 -9.46 6.21 21.14
C PHE A 163 -10.42 5.28 21.88
N VAL A 164 -10.18 5.00 23.18
CA VAL A 164 -11.12 4.23 24.00
C VAL A 164 -12.39 5.03 24.30
N GLU A 165 -12.29 6.34 24.56
CA GLU A 165 -13.45 7.23 24.72
C GLU A 165 -14.30 7.27 23.46
N GLU A 166 -13.67 7.39 22.28
CA GLU A 166 -14.35 7.37 20.99
C GLU A 166 -15.04 6.00 20.74
N LEU A 167 -14.34 4.88 21.00
CA LEU A 167 -14.92 3.56 20.88
C LEU A 167 -16.17 3.38 21.75
N VAL A 168 -16.12 3.80 23.01
CA VAL A 168 -17.28 3.70 23.93
C VAL A 168 -18.45 4.52 23.40
N ALA A 169 -18.19 5.75 22.94
CA ALA A 169 -19.23 6.60 22.33
C ALA A 169 -19.84 5.95 21.07
N LYS A 170 -19.00 5.34 20.21
CA LYS A 170 -19.47 4.62 19.01
C LYS A 170 -20.28 3.37 19.34
N MET A 171 -19.92 2.61 20.37
CA MET A 171 -20.72 1.50 20.86
C MET A 171 -22.10 1.94 21.35
N GLU A 172 -22.18 3.08 22.05
CA GLU A 172 -23.45 3.67 22.49
C GLU A 172 -24.30 4.14 21.29
N GLU A 173 -23.69 4.80 20.31
CA GLU A 173 -24.34 5.27 19.07
C GLU A 173 -24.91 4.09 18.26
N ILE A 174 -24.12 3.04 18.04
CA ILE A 174 -24.54 1.85 17.28
C ILE A 174 -25.52 0.99 18.09
N GLY A 175 -25.41 1.02 19.41
CA GLY A 175 -26.26 0.28 20.33
C GLY A 175 -25.87 -1.20 20.47
N VAL A 176 -24.59 -1.54 20.34
CA VAL A 176 -24.03 -2.87 20.59
C VAL A 176 -22.55 -2.78 20.94
N GLY A 177 -22.07 -3.72 21.72
CA GLY A 177 -20.66 -3.88 22.08
C GLY A 177 -20.34 -3.42 23.50
N LYS A 178 -19.35 -4.08 24.10
CA LYS A 178 -18.74 -3.72 25.40
C LYS A 178 -17.24 -3.98 25.32
N VAL A 179 -16.43 -3.13 25.90
CA VAL A 179 -14.99 -3.40 26.06
C VAL A 179 -14.79 -4.43 27.17
N ALA A 180 -14.21 -5.58 26.84
CA ALA A 180 -13.95 -6.67 27.79
C ALA A 180 -12.53 -6.64 28.36
N SER A 181 -11.56 -6.18 27.58
CA SER A 181 -10.19 -5.98 28.07
C SER A 181 -9.46 -4.87 27.30
N VAL A 182 -8.47 -4.29 27.95
CA VAL A 182 -7.52 -3.32 27.37
C VAL A 182 -6.11 -3.83 27.60
N SER A 183 -5.23 -3.77 26.61
CA SER A 183 -3.83 -4.22 26.71
C SER A 183 -2.93 -3.39 25.80
N GLY A 184 -1.76 -3.00 26.27
CA GLY A 184 -0.76 -2.41 25.38
C GLY A 184 -0.26 -3.42 24.33
N ARG A 185 0.11 -2.90 23.16
CA ARG A 185 0.62 -3.71 22.03
C ARG A 185 1.90 -4.48 22.37
N TYR A 186 2.66 -4.06 23.38
CA TYR A 186 3.83 -4.76 23.90
C TYR A 186 3.51 -6.19 24.33
N TYR A 187 2.30 -6.43 24.84
CA TYR A 187 1.81 -7.75 25.28
C TYR A 187 1.02 -8.48 24.20
N ALA A 188 0.04 -7.80 23.61
CA ALA A 188 -0.92 -8.44 22.71
C ALA A 188 -0.41 -8.56 21.25
N MET A 189 0.67 -7.86 20.91
CA MET A 189 1.20 -7.78 19.55
C MET A 189 2.72 -7.97 19.50
N ASP A 190 3.25 -8.92 20.29
CA ASP A 190 4.64 -9.34 20.19
C ASP A 190 4.93 -10.00 18.83
N ARG A 191 6.19 -9.98 18.39
CA ARG A 191 6.66 -10.64 17.16
C ARG A 191 8.05 -11.26 17.32
N ASP A 192 8.53 -11.33 18.57
CA ASP A 192 9.89 -11.78 18.90
C ASP A 192 9.88 -13.08 19.73
N ASN A 193 8.73 -13.83 19.67
CA ASN A 193 8.47 -15.07 20.44
C ASN A 193 8.63 -14.90 21.96
N ARG A 194 8.28 -13.72 22.45
CA ARG A 194 8.23 -13.44 23.88
C ARG A 194 6.88 -13.91 24.43
N TRP A 195 6.76 -15.22 24.53
CA TRP A 195 5.54 -15.89 24.97
C TRP A 195 5.09 -15.46 26.37
N ASP A 196 6.03 -15.05 27.24
CA ASP A 196 5.75 -14.46 28.54
C ASP A 196 4.91 -13.17 28.49
N ARG A 197 4.95 -12.44 27.35
CA ARG A 197 4.11 -11.27 27.10
C ARG A 197 2.76 -11.68 26.53
N VAL A 198 2.78 -12.52 25.51
CA VAL A 198 1.57 -13.00 24.82
C VAL A 198 0.65 -13.74 25.77
N GLU A 199 1.20 -14.57 26.68
CA GLU A 199 0.44 -15.29 27.71
C GLU A 199 -0.39 -14.36 28.58
N LYS A 200 0.15 -13.20 28.99
CA LYS A 200 -0.58 -12.24 29.82
C LYS A 200 -1.80 -11.69 29.10
N ALA A 201 -1.67 -11.32 27.82
CA ALA A 201 -2.78 -10.84 27.01
C ALA A 201 -3.81 -11.96 26.76
N TYR A 202 -3.35 -13.17 26.43
CA TYR A 202 -4.20 -14.35 26.26
C TYR A 202 -4.99 -14.67 27.54
N ASN A 203 -4.33 -14.70 28.70
CA ASN A 203 -4.97 -15.00 29.97
C ASN A 203 -6.01 -13.94 30.37
N ALA A 204 -5.77 -12.67 30.08
CA ALA A 204 -6.77 -11.64 30.30
C ALA A 204 -8.04 -11.88 29.46
N MET A 205 -7.89 -12.32 28.21
CA MET A 205 -9.01 -12.59 27.31
C MET A 205 -9.73 -13.93 27.59
N VAL A 206 -9.00 -14.97 28.02
CA VAL A 206 -9.53 -16.33 28.17
C VAL A 206 -9.89 -16.66 29.63
N LEU A 207 -9.05 -16.26 30.57
CA LEU A 207 -9.22 -16.59 31.99
C LEU A 207 -9.84 -15.45 32.80
N GLY A 208 -9.82 -14.23 32.24
CA GLY A 208 -10.16 -13.03 32.99
C GLY A 208 -9.10 -12.68 34.04
N GLU A 209 -7.86 -13.10 33.84
CA GLU A 209 -6.70 -12.80 34.71
C GLU A 209 -5.97 -11.54 34.22
N GLY A 210 -5.47 -10.74 35.13
CA GLY A 210 -4.75 -9.49 34.84
C GLY A 210 -5.16 -8.38 35.80
N GLU A 211 -4.75 -7.15 35.48
CA GLU A 211 -5.24 -5.96 36.20
C GLU A 211 -6.76 -5.87 36.06
N LYS A 212 -7.43 -5.16 36.97
CA LYS A 212 -8.88 -4.99 36.98
C LYS A 212 -9.27 -3.53 36.92
N ALA A 213 -10.29 -3.23 36.11
CA ALA A 213 -10.88 -1.91 36.06
C ALA A 213 -12.40 -1.99 35.86
N GLU A 214 -13.13 -1.06 36.47
CA GLU A 214 -14.60 -1.00 36.33
C GLU A 214 -15.04 -0.49 34.95
N CYS A 215 -14.17 0.25 34.25
CA CYS A 215 -14.44 0.75 32.91
C CYS A 215 -13.15 0.81 32.07
N ALA A 216 -13.31 0.77 30.73
CA ALA A 216 -12.19 0.79 29.80
C ALA A 216 -11.35 2.08 29.89
N ILE A 217 -12.01 3.23 30.01
CA ILE A 217 -11.34 4.54 30.18
C ILE A 217 -10.57 4.56 31.51
N CYS A 218 -11.15 3.98 32.58
CA CYS A 218 -10.49 3.83 33.88
C CYS A 218 -9.23 2.95 33.77
N ALA A 219 -9.27 1.88 32.99
CA ALA A 219 -8.12 0.99 32.76
C ALA A 219 -6.92 1.77 32.23
N VAL A 220 -7.13 2.60 31.19
CA VAL A 220 -6.08 3.41 30.58
C VAL A 220 -5.61 4.51 31.54
N GLN A 221 -6.52 5.21 32.19
CA GLN A 221 -6.17 6.27 33.15
C GLN A 221 -5.32 5.73 34.31
N ASN A 222 -5.71 4.58 34.87
CA ASN A 222 -4.96 3.94 35.96
C ASN A 222 -3.52 3.59 35.54
N SER A 223 -3.29 3.25 34.28
CA SER A 223 -1.96 2.99 33.74
C SER A 223 -1.16 4.29 33.60
N TYR A 224 -1.77 5.35 33.07
CA TYR A 224 -1.13 6.67 32.97
C TYR A 224 -0.75 7.24 34.33
N ASP A 225 -1.61 7.05 35.34
CA ASP A 225 -1.34 7.49 36.71
C ASP A 225 -0.14 6.75 37.35
N LYS A 226 0.18 5.55 36.84
CA LYS A 226 1.39 4.78 37.21
C LYS A 226 2.62 5.18 36.38
N GLY A 227 2.49 6.08 35.40
CA GLY A 227 3.55 6.52 34.50
C GLY A 227 3.78 5.61 33.30
N GLU A 228 2.88 4.67 33.03
CA GLU A 228 2.91 3.78 31.87
C GLU A 228 2.13 4.42 30.72
N ASN A 229 2.65 4.35 29.49
CA ASN A 229 1.98 4.82 28.28
C ASN A 229 1.25 3.67 27.56
N ASP A 230 0.55 3.99 26.46
CA ASP A 230 -0.29 3.07 25.70
C ASP A 230 0.37 1.74 25.36
N GLU A 231 1.61 1.78 24.87
CA GLU A 231 2.34 0.59 24.43
C GLU A 231 2.49 -0.45 25.55
N PHE A 232 2.64 0.01 26.80
CA PHE A 232 3.00 -0.82 27.96
C PHE A 232 1.86 -1.06 28.95
N VAL A 233 0.63 -0.62 28.64
CA VAL A 233 -0.54 -0.89 29.47
C VAL A 233 -0.65 -2.38 29.74
N LEU A 234 -0.56 -2.76 31.01
CA LEU A 234 -0.71 -4.15 31.43
C LEU A 234 -2.09 -4.69 31.02
N PRO A 235 -2.20 -5.96 30.56
CA PRO A 235 -3.49 -6.55 30.26
C PRO A 235 -4.47 -6.40 31.41
N THR A 236 -5.51 -5.61 31.17
CA THR A 236 -6.50 -5.19 32.15
C THR A 236 -7.88 -5.70 31.72
N VAL A 237 -8.54 -6.45 32.57
CA VAL A 237 -9.90 -6.95 32.38
C VAL A 237 -10.89 -5.89 32.85
N VAL A 238 -11.86 -5.59 31.99
CA VAL A 238 -12.88 -4.56 32.26
C VAL A 238 -14.19 -5.22 32.70
N GLY A 239 -14.75 -4.76 33.82
CA GLY A 239 -16.05 -5.22 34.32
C GLY A 239 -16.25 -4.92 35.78
N LYS A 240 -17.52 -4.87 36.22
CA LYS A 240 -17.92 -4.70 37.62
C LYS A 240 -18.24 -6.06 38.24
N ASP A 241 -17.88 -6.25 39.49
CA ASP A 241 -18.34 -7.34 40.37
C ASP A 241 -18.25 -8.76 39.77
N GLY A 242 -17.23 -9.04 38.95
CA GLY A 242 -17.03 -10.35 38.34
C GLY A 242 -17.78 -10.59 37.02
N GLU A 243 -18.49 -9.61 36.50
CA GLU A 243 -19.09 -9.63 35.16
C GLU A 243 -18.04 -9.38 34.07
N THR A 244 -17.07 -10.29 33.96
CA THR A 244 -16.04 -10.20 32.91
C THR A 244 -16.40 -11.12 31.76
N ALA A 245 -16.44 -10.58 30.55
CA ALA A 245 -16.58 -11.38 29.35
C ALA A 245 -15.24 -12.02 28.97
N THR A 246 -15.24 -13.35 28.93
CA THR A 246 -14.04 -14.12 28.52
C THR A 246 -14.39 -15.01 27.34
N ILE A 247 -13.37 -15.27 26.49
CA ILE A 247 -13.50 -16.17 25.33
C ILE A 247 -13.67 -17.61 25.83
N LYS A 248 -14.67 -18.30 25.28
CA LYS A 248 -15.08 -19.65 25.65
C LYS A 248 -15.18 -20.55 24.41
N GLU A 249 -15.34 -21.84 24.68
CA GLU A 249 -15.59 -22.85 23.65
C GLU A 249 -16.77 -22.47 22.75
N ASN A 250 -16.62 -22.60 21.43
CA ASN A 250 -17.56 -22.25 20.37
C ASN A 250 -17.85 -20.77 20.18
N ASP A 251 -17.21 -19.85 20.88
CA ASP A 251 -17.30 -18.42 20.56
C ASP A 251 -16.71 -18.11 19.19
N SER A 252 -17.09 -16.98 18.64
CA SER A 252 -16.45 -16.42 17.47
C SER A 252 -15.49 -15.30 17.84
N VAL A 253 -14.33 -15.30 17.18
CA VAL A 253 -13.31 -14.27 17.36
C VAL A 253 -13.01 -13.66 15.99
N ILE A 254 -12.97 -12.33 15.90
CA ILE A 254 -12.51 -11.61 14.72
C ILE A 254 -11.30 -10.75 15.12
N PHE A 255 -10.13 -11.06 14.53
CA PHE A 255 -8.93 -10.26 14.71
C PHE A 255 -8.84 -9.27 13.54
N PHE A 256 -9.08 -7.97 13.81
CA PHE A 256 -9.24 -6.96 12.78
C PHE A 256 -7.94 -6.25 12.34
N ASN A 257 -6.78 -6.70 12.76
CA ASN A 257 -5.52 -6.24 12.18
C ASN A 257 -5.38 -6.74 10.74
N PHE A 258 -5.01 -5.86 9.81
CA PHE A 258 -4.75 -6.23 8.42
C PHE A 258 -3.25 -6.50 8.15
N ARG A 259 -2.33 -5.98 8.99
CA ARG A 259 -0.91 -6.28 8.89
C ARG A 259 -0.55 -7.51 9.72
N PRO A 260 0.10 -8.53 9.10
CA PRO A 260 0.22 -9.86 9.70
C PRO A 260 1.32 -10.00 10.77
N ASP A 261 2.42 -9.25 10.69
CA ASP A 261 3.67 -9.52 11.42
C ASP A 261 3.50 -9.61 12.95
N ARG A 262 2.62 -8.79 13.54
CA ARG A 262 2.36 -8.74 14.98
C ARG A 262 1.05 -9.43 15.41
N ALA A 263 0.32 -10.01 14.46
CA ALA A 263 -0.90 -10.76 14.78
C ALA A 263 -0.65 -12.28 14.86
N ARG A 264 0.47 -12.77 14.32
CA ARG A 264 0.77 -14.19 14.18
C ARG A 264 0.81 -14.92 15.52
N GLU A 265 1.54 -14.41 16.51
CA GLU A 265 1.80 -15.10 17.76
C GLU A 265 0.52 -15.32 18.56
N LEU A 266 -0.26 -14.26 18.74
CA LEU A 266 -1.53 -14.37 19.45
C LEU A 266 -2.52 -15.28 18.68
N THR A 267 -2.55 -15.23 17.34
CA THR A 267 -3.37 -16.13 16.52
C THR A 267 -2.93 -17.58 16.69
N ARG A 268 -1.61 -17.87 16.73
CA ARG A 268 -1.12 -19.23 17.06
C ARG A 268 -1.57 -19.70 18.43
N ALA A 269 -1.51 -18.83 19.44
CA ALA A 269 -1.96 -19.18 20.78
C ALA A 269 -3.44 -19.58 20.84
N PHE A 270 -4.29 -19.04 19.95
CA PHE A 270 -5.70 -19.43 19.86
C PHE A 270 -5.95 -20.61 18.92
N CYS A 271 -5.29 -20.67 17.77
CA CYS A 271 -5.66 -21.54 16.66
C CYS A 271 -4.83 -22.82 16.53
N ASP A 272 -3.61 -22.86 17.07
CA ASP A 272 -2.76 -24.03 16.95
C ASP A 272 -3.05 -25.03 18.08
N GLU A 273 -3.51 -26.24 17.74
CA GLU A 273 -3.77 -27.28 18.73
C GLU A 273 -2.49 -27.73 19.42
N ALA A 274 -1.38 -27.81 18.69
CA ALA A 274 -0.08 -28.24 19.16
C ALA A 274 0.79 -27.06 19.69
N PHE A 275 0.15 -25.95 20.04
CA PHE A 275 0.85 -24.75 20.55
C PHE A 275 1.64 -25.07 21.83
N ASP A 276 2.91 -24.68 21.85
CA ASP A 276 3.88 -24.96 22.90
C ASP A 276 4.54 -23.69 23.51
N GLY A 277 4.12 -22.49 23.12
CA GLY A 277 4.69 -21.24 23.61
C GLY A 277 4.43 -20.98 25.10
N PHE A 278 3.27 -21.41 25.62
CA PHE A 278 2.92 -21.40 27.05
C PHE A 278 1.80 -22.42 27.33
N SER A 279 1.56 -22.71 28.61
CA SER A 279 0.51 -23.66 29.01
C SER A 279 -0.85 -22.99 29.05
N ARG A 280 -1.75 -23.38 28.15
CA ARG A 280 -3.14 -22.92 28.14
C ARG A 280 -3.95 -23.63 29.23
N GLN A 281 -4.32 -22.93 30.32
CA GLN A 281 -5.02 -23.52 31.46
C GLN A 281 -6.36 -24.17 31.10
N LYS A 282 -7.10 -23.61 30.12
CA LYS A 282 -8.34 -24.20 29.61
C LYS A 282 -8.12 -25.17 28.44
N GLY A 283 -6.88 -25.46 28.08
CA GLY A 283 -6.55 -26.25 26.90
C GLY A 283 -6.82 -25.49 25.59
N PHE A 284 -6.92 -26.24 24.49
CA PHE A 284 -7.33 -25.70 23.20
C PHE A 284 -8.84 -25.43 23.19
N LEU A 285 -9.22 -24.22 22.84
CA LEU A 285 -10.62 -23.82 22.66
C LEU A 285 -10.96 -23.91 21.16
N LYS A 286 -12.01 -24.65 20.84
CA LYS A 286 -12.52 -24.70 19.47
C LYS A 286 -13.35 -23.46 19.19
N LEU A 287 -12.79 -22.52 18.44
CA LEU A 287 -13.38 -21.22 18.10
C LEU A 287 -13.69 -21.13 16.61
N THR A 288 -14.61 -20.25 16.23
CA THR A 288 -14.67 -19.71 14.87
C THR A 288 -13.77 -18.48 14.82
N PHE A 289 -12.50 -18.67 14.42
CA PHE A 289 -11.50 -17.62 14.46
C PHE A 289 -11.28 -17.02 13.06
N ALA A 290 -11.70 -15.78 12.86
CA ALA A 290 -11.53 -15.04 11.62
C ALA A 290 -10.39 -14.02 11.74
N CYS A 291 -9.43 -14.09 10.83
CA CYS A 291 -8.39 -13.07 10.64
C CYS A 291 -8.82 -12.13 9.53
N PHE A 292 -8.54 -10.83 9.65
CA PHE A 292 -8.79 -9.92 8.53
C PHE A 292 -8.00 -10.31 7.30
N THR A 293 -6.70 -10.56 7.44
CA THR A 293 -5.83 -11.00 6.34
C THR A 293 -5.16 -12.33 6.67
N GLU A 294 -4.49 -12.92 5.70
CA GLU A 294 -3.69 -14.12 5.92
C GLU A 294 -2.43 -13.78 6.73
N TYR A 295 -2.44 -14.08 8.04
CA TYR A 295 -1.29 -13.78 8.90
C TYR A 295 -0.15 -14.75 8.72
N ASP A 296 -0.45 -16.03 8.52
CA ASP A 296 0.51 -17.09 8.22
C ASP A 296 -0.27 -18.33 7.74
N ALA A 297 0.05 -18.82 6.54
CA ALA A 297 -0.63 -19.97 5.94
C ALA A 297 -0.46 -21.27 6.75
N THR A 298 0.55 -21.35 7.62
CA THR A 298 0.80 -22.53 8.45
C THR A 298 -0.04 -22.58 9.73
N ILE A 299 -0.75 -21.49 10.09
CA ILE A 299 -1.63 -21.50 11.26
C ILE A 299 -2.94 -22.23 10.91
N PRO A 300 -3.28 -23.33 11.63
CA PRO A 300 -4.52 -24.07 11.39
C PRO A 300 -5.74 -23.35 12.00
N ASN A 301 -6.94 -23.92 11.80
CA ASN A 301 -8.17 -23.56 12.51
C ASN A 301 -8.55 -22.06 12.45
N LYS A 302 -8.13 -21.35 11.39
CA LYS A 302 -8.53 -19.97 11.12
C LYS A 302 -9.23 -19.86 9.76
N ILE A 303 -10.01 -18.82 9.60
CA ILE A 303 -10.61 -18.39 8.33
C ILE A 303 -10.15 -16.95 8.05
N VAL A 304 -10.11 -16.53 6.77
CA VAL A 304 -9.54 -15.24 6.35
C VAL A 304 -10.58 -14.42 5.61
N ALA A 305 -10.89 -13.23 6.13
CA ALA A 305 -11.94 -12.36 5.60
C ALA A 305 -11.51 -11.67 4.28
N PHE A 306 -10.30 -11.14 4.24
CA PHE A 306 -9.76 -10.39 3.11
C PHE A 306 -8.53 -11.11 2.55
N SER A 307 -8.76 -12.15 1.78
CA SER A 307 -7.69 -12.90 1.11
C SER A 307 -6.95 -12.03 0.10
N LYS A 308 -5.65 -12.29 -0.09
CA LYS A 308 -4.90 -11.67 -1.18
C LYS A 308 -5.50 -12.08 -2.52
N VAL A 309 -5.89 -11.09 -3.30
CA VAL A 309 -6.29 -11.31 -4.69
C VAL A 309 -5.03 -11.34 -5.53
N ALA A 310 -4.79 -12.45 -6.25
CA ALA A 310 -3.70 -12.52 -7.21
C ALA A 310 -3.90 -11.47 -8.31
N ILE A 311 -2.86 -10.71 -8.58
CA ILE A 311 -2.87 -9.74 -9.67
C ILE A 311 -2.55 -10.49 -10.96
N THR A 312 -3.57 -10.79 -11.73
CA THR A 312 -3.49 -11.51 -13.00
C THR A 312 -3.78 -10.60 -14.19
N ASN A 313 -3.42 -11.04 -15.38
CA ASN A 313 -3.56 -10.27 -16.62
C ASN A 313 -2.90 -8.89 -16.51
N THR A 314 -1.68 -8.86 -15.95
CA THR A 314 -0.80 -7.70 -15.98
C THR A 314 -0.38 -7.36 -17.41
N PHE A 315 0.15 -6.17 -17.62
CA PHE A 315 0.64 -5.77 -18.95
C PHE A 315 1.71 -6.72 -19.49
N GLY A 316 2.63 -7.19 -18.62
CA GLY A 316 3.64 -8.18 -18.99
C GLY A 316 3.04 -9.52 -19.42
N GLU A 317 2.06 -10.03 -18.68
CA GLU A 317 1.32 -11.26 -19.04
C GLU A 317 0.51 -11.09 -20.33
N PHE A 318 -0.13 -9.92 -20.51
CA PHE A 318 -0.87 -9.61 -21.74
C PHE A 318 0.05 -9.64 -22.97
N LEU A 319 1.23 -9.03 -22.89
CA LEU A 319 2.22 -9.08 -23.98
C LEU A 319 2.66 -10.51 -24.27
N ALA A 320 2.96 -11.29 -23.23
CA ALA A 320 3.34 -12.70 -23.34
C ALA A 320 2.26 -13.56 -24.00
N ALA A 321 0.98 -13.37 -23.62
CA ALA A 321 -0.16 -14.08 -24.18
C ALA A 321 -0.36 -13.75 -25.67
N ASN A 322 0.04 -12.57 -26.11
CA ASN A 322 -0.01 -12.14 -27.52
C ASN A 322 1.30 -12.43 -28.28
N ASN A 323 2.24 -13.21 -27.69
CA ASN A 323 3.56 -13.55 -28.24
C ASN A 323 4.41 -12.30 -28.63
N MET A 324 4.24 -11.22 -27.91
CA MET A 324 5.03 -10.00 -28.06
C MET A 324 6.30 -10.05 -27.23
N THR A 325 7.33 -9.38 -27.70
CA THR A 325 8.63 -9.28 -27.02
C THR A 325 8.72 -7.97 -26.26
N GLN A 326 9.30 -8.01 -25.06
CA GLN A 326 9.39 -6.84 -24.19
C GLN A 326 10.77 -6.73 -23.53
N ALA A 327 11.25 -5.49 -23.35
CA ALA A 327 12.44 -5.18 -22.57
C ALA A 327 12.08 -4.39 -21.32
N ARG A 328 12.75 -4.69 -20.19
CA ARG A 328 12.68 -3.96 -18.93
C ARG A 328 14.06 -3.40 -18.63
N ILE A 329 14.20 -2.09 -18.56
CA ILE A 329 15.48 -1.41 -18.43
C ILE A 329 15.45 -0.49 -17.22
N ALA A 330 16.35 -0.70 -16.28
CA ALA A 330 16.58 0.20 -15.15
C ALA A 330 17.95 0.01 -14.53
N GLU A 331 18.40 0.97 -13.75
CA GLU A 331 19.51 0.76 -12.85
C GLU A 331 19.09 0.07 -11.55
N THR A 332 20.05 -0.40 -10.73
CA THR A 332 19.84 -1.28 -9.57
C THR A 332 18.73 -0.80 -8.64
N GLU A 333 18.67 0.50 -8.34
CA GLU A 333 17.71 1.08 -7.41
C GLU A 333 16.23 0.92 -7.86
N LYS A 334 16.00 0.88 -9.16
CA LYS A 334 14.66 0.81 -9.75
C LYS A 334 14.40 -0.47 -10.56
N TYR A 335 15.34 -1.43 -10.50
CA TYR A 335 15.18 -2.70 -11.23
C TYR A 335 13.96 -3.51 -10.77
N ALA A 336 13.75 -3.65 -9.47
CA ALA A 336 12.59 -4.37 -8.93
C ALA A 336 11.26 -3.69 -9.32
N HIS A 337 11.27 -2.36 -9.50
CA HIS A 337 10.07 -1.60 -9.85
C HIS A 337 9.59 -1.92 -11.26
N VAL A 338 10.49 -1.93 -12.25
CA VAL A 338 10.12 -2.29 -13.64
C VAL A 338 9.97 -3.79 -13.88
N THR A 339 10.29 -4.65 -12.90
CA THR A 339 10.20 -6.12 -12.98
C THR A 339 9.15 -6.66 -12.00
N PHE A 340 9.54 -6.95 -10.77
CA PHE A 340 8.69 -7.57 -9.73
C PHE A 340 7.37 -6.81 -9.50
N PHE A 341 7.44 -5.51 -9.19
CA PHE A 341 6.24 -4.72 -8.91
C PHE A 341 5.38 -4.52 -10.16
N PHE A 342 5.99 -4.21 -11.29
CA PHE A 342 5.28 -4.04 -12.56
C PHE A 342 4.60 -5.34 -13.02
N ASN A 343 5.14 -6.49 -12.65
CA ASN A 343 4.58 -7.82 -12.92
C ASN A 343 3.60 -8.30 -11.82
N GLY A 344 3.05 -7.39 -11.01
CA GLY A 344 2.03 -7.75 -10.01
C GLY A 344 2.57 -8.52 -8.81
N GLY A 345 3.87 -8.39 -8.49
CA GLY A 345 4.53 -9.10 -7.39
C GLY A 345 5.03 -10.50 -7.78
N VAL A 346 5.23 -10.75 -9.07
CA VAL A 346 5.78 -12.00 -9.60
C VAL A 346 7.23 -11.79 -10.03
N GLU A 347 8.17 -12.56 -9.45
CA GLU A 347 9.60 -12.44 -9.76
C GLU A 347 9.98 -13.06 -11.11
N GLU A 348 9.33 -14.16 -11.48
CA GLU A 348 9.62 -14.87 -12.74
C GLU A 348 9.32 -13.97 -13.96
N PRO A 349 10.26 -13.86 -14.93
CA PRO A 349 10.00 -13.11 -16.15
C PRO A 349 8.87 -13.71 -16.97
N ASN A 350 8.06 -12.87 -17.58
CA ASN A 350 7.05 -13.31 -18.54
C ASN A 350 7.71 -13.87 -19.80
N LYS A 351 7.00 -14.73 -20.54
CA LYS A 351 7.49 -15.21 -21.84
C LYS A 351 7.76 -14.01 -22.77
N GLY A 352 8.97 -13.93 -23.32
CA GLY A 352 9.39 -12.83 -24.20
C GLY A 352 9.86 -11.57 -23.47
N GLU A 353 9.95 -11.61 -22.12
CA GLU A 353 10.49 -10.54 -21.30
C GLU A 353 12.00 -10.69 -21.15
N GLU A 354 12.74 -9.66 -21.50
CA GLU A 354 14.17 -9.54 -21.29
C GLU A 354 14.44 -8.39 -20.30
N ARG A 355 15.31 -8.65 -19.33
CA ARG A 355 15.66 -7.71 -18.26
C ARG A 355 17.07 -7.20 -18.45
N ILE A 356 17.22 -5.89 -18.57
CA ILE A 356 18.50 -5.20 -18.80
C ILE A 356 18.79 -4.35 -17.56
N LEU A 357 19.58 -4.92 -16.66
CA LEU A 357 20.01 -4.26 -15.43
C LEU A 357 21.32 -3.48 -15.67
N VAL A 358 21.31 -2.20 -15.34
CA VAL A 358 22.49 -1.34 -15.21
C VAL A 358 22.83 -1.19 -13.74
N LYS A 359 24.12 -1.27 -13.37
CA LYS A 359 24.51 -1.13 -11.97
C LYS A 359 24.49 0.33 -11.56
N SER A 360 23.84 0.65 -10.45
CA SER A 360 23.93 1.97 -9.83
C SER A 360 25.35 2.26 -9.31
N PRO A 361 25.79 3.52 -9.27
CA PRO A 361 27.11 3.88 -8.78
C PRO A 361 27.24 3.59 -7.28
N LYS A 362 28.45 3.18 -6.87
CA LYS A 362 28.75 2.86 -5.46
C LYS A 362 29.19 4.11 -4.70
N VAL A 363 28.26 5.00 -4.44
CA VAL A 363 28.45 6.22 -3.64
C VAL A 363 27.64 6.14 -2.34
N ALA A 364 28.01 6.94 -1.34
CA ALA A 364 27.29 6.95 -0.06
C ALA A 364 25.88 7.52 -0.20
N THR A 365 25.75 8.61 -0.96
CA THR A 365 24.49 9.29 -1.29
C THR A 365 24.59 9.78 -2.74
N TYR A 366 23.46 9.85 -3.44
CA TYR A 366 23.44 10.13 -4.89
C TYR A 366 23.64 11.61 -5.26
N ASP A 367 23.65 12.52 -4.30
CA ASP A 367 24.09 13.90 -4.51
C ASP A 367 25.58 14.00 -4.90
N LEU A 368 26.38 12.99 -4.54
CA LEU A 368 27.80 12.90 -4.91
C LEU A 368 27.99 12.51 -6.38
N GLN A 369 27.01 11.90 -7.00
CA GLN A 369 26.99 11.52 -8.42
C GLN A 369 25.55 11.61 -8.96
N PRO A 370 25.00 12.82 -9.20
CA PRO A 370 23.61 13.03 -9.56
C PRO A 370 23.18 12.40 -10.90
N GLU A 371 24.12 12.26 -11.85
CA GLU A 371 23.88 11.55 -13.10
C GLU A 371 23.64 10.05 -12.91
N MET A 372 24.00 9.50 -11.74
CA MET A 372 23.90 8.08 -11.42
C MET A 372 24.37 7.22 -12.61
N SER A 373 23.54 6.30 -13.11
CA SER A 373 23.83 5.51 -14.30
C SER A 373 22.90 5.85 -15.48
N ALA A 374 22.29 7.05 -15.49
CA ALA A 374 21.30 7.44 -16.50
C ALA A 374 21.84 7.34 -17.93
N PHE A 375 23.07 7.74 -18.18
CA PHE A 375 23.68 7.69 -19.51
C PHE A 375 23.83 6.26 -20.02
N GLU A 376 24.25 5.31 -19.16
CA GLU A 376 24.35 3.89 -19.54
C GLU A 376 22.93 3.29 -19.76
N VAL A 377 21.95 3.64 -18.92
CA VAL A 377 20.53 3.27 -19.12
C VAL A 377 20.03 3.80 -20.46
N SER A 378 20.33 5.07 -20.79
CA SER A 378 19.97 5.70 -22.07
C SER A 378 20.62 4.99 -23.26
N ASP A 379 21.90 4.63 -23.20
CA ASP A 379 22.59 3.89 -24.26
C ASP A 379 21.93 2.53 -24.49
N LYS A 380 21.60 1.78 -23.41
CA LYS A 380 20.86 0.51 -23.51
C LYS A 380 19.46 0.68 -24.09
N LEU A 381 18.78 1.78 -23.74
CA LEU A 381 17.47 2.13 -24.29
C LEU A 381 17.56 2.41 -25.79
N VAL A 382 18.51 3.23 -26.23
CA VAL A 382 18.76 3.54 -27.64
C VAL A 382 19.07 2.27 -28.43
N ASP A 383 19.93 1.39 -27.92
CA ASP A 383 20.23 0.09 -28.52
C ASP A 383 18.97 -0.77 -28.63
N ALA A 384 18.15 -0.83 -27.59
CA ALA A 384 16.90 -1.59 -27.57
C ALA A 384 15.90 -1.06 -28.60
N ILE A 385 15.72 0.27 -28.71
CA ILE A 385 14.84 0.91 -29.68
C ILE A 385 15.26 0.57 -31.13
N LYS A 386 16.56 0.64 -31.41
CA LYS A 386 17.11 0.41 -32.76
C LYS A 386 17.26 -1.07 -33.13
N SER A 387 17.12 -1.98 -32.17
CA SER A 387 17.44 -3.42 -32.35
C SER A 387 16.47 -4.21 -33.23
N ASP A 388 15.29 -3.67 -33.54
CA ASP A 388 14.18 -4.39 -34.22
C ASP A 388 13.72 -5.66 -33.45
N LYS A 389 14.06 -5.77 -32.17
CA LYS A 389 13.84 -6.95 -31.33
C LYS A 389 12.55 -6.88 -30.53
N TYR A 390 12.27 -5.72 -29.93
CA TYR A 390 11.19 -5.55 -28.96
C TYR A 390 9.97 -4.88 -29.56
N ASP A 391 8.79 -5.37 -29.17
CA ASP A 391 7.52 -4.72 -29.45
C ASP A 391 7.22 -3.62 -28.42
N VAL A 392 7.63 -3.87 -27.16
CA VAL A 392 7.47 -2.92 -26.05
C VAL A 392 8.77 -2.79 -25.27
N ILE A 393 9.09 -1.57 -24.85
CA ILE A 393 10.24 -1.26 -24.01
C ILE A 393 9.74 -0.46 -22.81
N ILE A 394 10.06 -0.90 -21.59
CA ILE A 394 9.74 -0.17 -20.36
C ILE A 394 11.06 0.21 -19.70
N VAL A 395 11.24 1.49 -19.49
CA VAL A 395 12.47 2.05 -18.89
C VAL A 395 12.14 2.97 -17.73
N ASN A 396 12.97 2.93 -16.69
CA ASN A 396 12.90 3.84 -15.55
C ASN A 396 14.24 4.58 -15.40
N PHE A 397 14.16 5.91 -15.26
CA PHE A 397 15.27 6.77 -14.88
C PHE A 397 15.12 7.15 -13.41
N ALA A 398 16.01 6.63 -12.56
CA ALA A 398 15.93 6.72 -11.10
C ALA A 398 16.32 8.09 -10.52
N ASN A 399 17.00 8.91 -11.28
CA ASN A 399 17.74 10.08 -10.81
C ASN A 399 16.87 11.11 -10.05
N PRO A 400 15.70 11.56 -10.57
CA PRO A 400 14.93 12.59 -9.89
C PRO A 400 14.50 12.16 -8.49
N ASP A 401 14.11 10.89 -8.32
CA ASP A 401 13.72 10.36 -7.02
C ASP A 401 14.91 10.19 -6.08
N MET A 402 15.91 9.43 -6.52
CA MET A 402 17.04 9.05 -5.66
C MET A 402 17.87 10.24 -5.21
N VAL A 403 18.07 11.22 -6.08
CA VAL A 403 18.77 12.46 -5.72
C VAL A 403 17.86 13.41 -4.94
N GLY A 404 16.56 13.44 -5.26
CA GLY A 404 15.56 14.22 -4.54
C GLY A 404 15.52 13.88 -3.04
N HIS A 405 15.65 12.60 -2.68
CA HIS A 405 15.73 12.15 -1.28
C HIS A 405 16.89 12.74 -0.48
N THR A 406 17.92 13.28 -1.13
CA THR A 406 19.03 13.96 -0.44
C THR A 406 18.68 15.38 0.01
N GLY A 407 17.66 16.00 -0.57
CA GLY A 407 17.27 17.38 -0.31
C GLY A 407 18.26 18.43 -0.82
N ILE A 408 19.25 18.04 -1.63
CA ILE A 408 20.31 18.93 -2.11
C ILE A 408 19.93 19.49 -3.49
N GLN A 409 19.51 20.76 -3.50
CA GLN A 409 18.96 21.44 -4.69
C GLN A 409 19.86 21.37 -5.92
N ASP A 410 21.16 21.72 -5.80
CA ASP A 410 22.08 21.76 -6.94
C ASP A 410 22.30 20.37 -7.55
N ALA A 411 22.35 19.34 -6.70
CA ALA A 411 22.46 17.96 -7.15
C ALA A 411 21.18 17.49 -7.87
N ALA A 412 20.02 17.84 -7.32
CA ALA A 412 18.72 17.51 -7.91
C ALA A 412 18.53 18.19 -9.27
N VAL A 413 18.93 19.46 -9.41
CA VAL A 413 18.96 20.17 -10.71
C VAL A 413 19.81 19.42 -11.73
N LYS A 414 21.03 19.03 -11.34
CA LYS A 414 21.93 18.28 -12.23
C LYS A 414 21.37 16.90 -12.61
N ALA A 415 20.71 16.22 -11.68
CA ALA A 415 20.03 14.95 -11.94
C ALA A 415 18.95 15.11 -13.01
N VAL A 416 18.10 16.13 -12.88
CA VAL A 416 17.04 16.47 -13.85
C VAL A 416 17.62 16.81 -15.23
N GLU A 417 18.67 17.63 -15.29
CA GLU A 417 19.35 17.99 -16.54
C GLU A 417 19.96 16.76 -17.24
N SER A 418 20.55 15.83 -16.47
CA SER A 418 21.10 14.58 -17.02
C SER A 418 20.01 13.69 -17.61
N VAL A 419 18.86 13.62 -16.95
CA VAL A 419 17.70 12.85 -17.45
C VAL A 419 17.14 13.51 -18.71
N ASP A 420 17.02 14.84 -18.77
CA ASP A 420 16.56 15.56 -19.97
C ASP A 420 17.42 15.24 -21.20
N GLU A 421 18.76 15.19 -21.05
CA GLU A 421 19.67 14.77 -22.12
C GLU A 421 19.39 13.32 -22.56
N CYS A 422 19.17 12.40 -21.60
CA CYS A 422 18.85 11.00 -21.88
C CYS A 422 17.52 10.84 -22.61
N VAL A 423 16.49 11.60 -22.21
CA VAL A 423 15.19 11.65 -22.91
C VAL A 423 15.40 12.10 -24.36
N GLY A 424 16.27 13.10 -24.60
CA GLY A 424 16.60 13.58 -25.95
C GLY A 424 17.18 12.50 -26.85
N LYS A 425 18.16 11.74 -26.33
CA LYS A 425 18.78 10.61 -27.07
C LYS A 425 17.75 9.53 -27.43
N ALA A 426 16.89 9.19 -26.47
CA ALA A 426 15.82 8.20 -26.68
C ALA A 426 14.78 8.69 -27.69
N TYR A 427 14.37 9.95 -27.62
CA TYR A 427 13.45 10.58 -28.54
C TYR A 427 13.98 10.55 -30.00
N GLU A 428 15.25 10.93 -30.23
CA GLU A 428 15.87 10.86 -31.55
C GLU A 428 15.94 9.42 -32.07
N ALA A 429 16.31 8.47 -31.22
CA ALA A 429 16.32 7.06 -31.59
C ALA A 429 14.92 6.55 -31.97
N LEU A 430 13.90 6.93 -31.21
CA LEU A 430 12.50 6.56 -31.44
C LEU A 430 12.02 7.07 -32.81
N LEU A 431 12.27 8.33 -33.13
CA LEU A 431 11.88 8.91 -34.40
C LEU A 431 12.55 8.20 -35.59
N SER A 432 13.81 7.76 -35.43
CA SER A 432 14.55 7.07 -36.50
C SER A 432 13.94 5.73 -36.93
N VAL A 433 13.10 5.12 -36.07
CA VAL A 433 12.42 3.84 -36.32
C VAL A 433 10.90 3.99 -36.41
N ASP A 434 10.38 5.23 -36.44
CA ASP A 434 8.96 5.55 -36.43
C ASP A 434 8.21 4.87 -35.24
N GLY A 435 8.88 4.74 -34.08
CA GLY A 435 8.32 4.23 -32.85
C GLY A 435 7.41 5.26 -32.16
N GLN A 436 6.70 4.81 -31.12
CA GLN A 436 5.82 5.65 -30.31
C GLN A 436 6.20 5.54 -28.82
N MET A 437 5.94 6.60 -28.03
CA MET A 437 6.33 6.61 -26.62
C MET A 437 5.28 7.30 -25.75
N PHE A 438 5.12 6.75 -24.54
CA PHE A 438 4.39 7.38 -23.45
C PHE A 438 5.38 7.71 -22.33
N ILE A 439 5.48 8.99 -21.96
CA ILE A 439 6.34 9.44 -20.86
C ILE A 439 5.46 9.73 -19.66
N CYS A 440 5.86 9.22 -18.49
CA CYS A 440 5.20 9.49 -17.22
C CYS A 440 6.20 9.56 -16.07
N ALA A 441 5.72 9.87 -14.87
CA ALA A 441 6.40 9.56 -13.62
C ALA A 441 5.47 8.72 -12.73
N ASP A 442 6.02 8.08 -11.73
CA ASP A 442 5.30 7.19 -10.81
C ASP A 442 4.83 7.90 -9.53
N HIS A 443 5.48 8.99 -9.17
CA HIS A 443 5.14 9.94 -8.10
C HIS A 443 5.96 11.22 -8.24
N GLY A 444 5.71 12.21 -7.41
CA GLY A 444 6.53 13.41 -7.30
C GLY A 444 7.56 13.29 -6.17
N ASN A 445 8.67 14.01 -6.30
CA ASN A 445 9.73 14.17 -5.30
C ASN A 445 10.51 15.47 -5.57
N VAL A 446 11.24 15.52 -6.68
CA VAL A 446 12.30 16.52 -6.96
C VAL A 446 11.75 17.92 -7.28
N GLU A 447 10.46 18.04 -7.55
CA GLU A 447 9.78 19.31 -7.78
C GLU A 447 9.47 20.08 -6.49
N GLN A 448 9.76 19.47 -5.31
CA GLN A 448 9.59 20.12 -4.01
C GLN A 448 10.61 19.61 -3.00
N LEU A 449 11.70 20.35 -2.78
CA LEU A 449 12.77 20.02 -1.84
C LEU A 449 12.72 20.88 -0.56
N LEU A 450 11.62 21.59 -0.34
CA LEU A 450 11.37 22.43 0.84
C LEU A 450 9.95 22.20 1.34
N ASP A 451 9.80 22.03 2.63
CA ASP A 451 8.52 22.18 3.29
C ASP A 451 8.17 23.67 3.35
N TYR A 452 7.16 24.08 2.63
CA TYR A 452 6.78 25.49 2.50
C TYR A 452 6.18 26.10 3.78
N GLU A 453 5.73 25.26 4.72
CA GLU A 453 5.17 25.72 6.00
C GLU A 453 6.26 25.93 7.06
N THR A 454 7.15 24.96 7.17
CA THR A 454 8.20 24.95 8.20
C THR A 454 9.52 25.54 7.72
N GLY A 455 9.76 25.62 6.40
CA GLY A 455 11.03 26.00 5.82
C GLY A 455 12.15 24.96 5.99
N ALA A 456 11.82 23.75 6.43
CA ALA A 456 12.75 22.64 6.56
C ALA A 456 13.00 21.95 5.20
N PRO A 457 14.15 21.27 5.01
CA PRO A 457 14.35 20.40 3.85
C PRO A 457 13.23 19.35 3.76
N PHE A 458 12.70 19.15 2.56
CA PHE A 458 11.68 18.14 2.28
C PHE A 458 12.30 17.06 1.40
N THR A 459 12.42 15.85 1.93
CA THR A 459 13.09 14.71 1.29
C THR A 459 12.14 13.54 1.03
N ALA A 460 10.86 13.71 1.34
CA ALA A 460 9.82 12.72 1.09
C ALA A 460 9.19 12.91 -0.31
N HIS A 461 8.41 11.94 -0.74
CA HIS A 461 7.60 12.07 -1.94
C HIS A 461 6.50 13.13 -1.74
N THR A 462 5.95 13.63 -2.84
CA THR A 462 4.88 14.63 -2.83
C THR A 462 3.54 14.02 -3.26
N THR A 463 2.47 14.76 -3.05
CA THR A 463 1.15 14.47 -3.63
C THR A 463 0.89 15.22 -4.94
N ASN A 464 1.91 15.90 -5.47
CA ASN A 464 1.80 16.64 -6.72
C ASN A 464 1.49 15.70 -7.90
N PRO A 465 0.79 16.19 -8.94
CA PRO A 465 0.56 15.41 -10.15
C PRO A 465 1.87 15.17 -10.92
N VAL A 466 1.82 14.22 -11.83
CA VAL A 466 2.95 13.81 -12.68
C VAL A 466 2.67 14.09 -14.16
N PRO A 467 3.70 14.22 -15.03
CA PRO A 467 3.48 14.41 -16.45
C PRO A 467 2.99 13.13 -17.13
N PHE A 468 2.02 13.27 -18.06
CA PHE A 468 1.65 12.25 -19.04
C PHE A 468 1.80 12.87 -20.44
N ILE A 469 2.71 12.32 -21.26
CA ILE A 469 3.05 12.86 -22.58
C ILE A 469 2.97 11.74 -23.63
N LEU A 470 2.19 11.97 -24.70
CA LEU A 470 2.03 11.04 -25.81
C LEU A 470 2.92 11.46 -26.98
N VAL A 471 4.04 10.80 -27.19
CA VAL A 471 5.07 11.18 -28.16
C VAL A 471 4.99 10.33 -29.43
N ASN A 472 5.01 11.00 -30.59
CA ASN A 472 5.03 10.39 -31.93
C ASN A 472 3.91 9.37 -32.17
N TYR A 473 2.71 9.67 -31.71
CA TYR A 473 1.50 8.91 -31.98
C TYR A 473 0.66 9.62 -33.07
N ASP A 474 -0.45 9.02 -33.49
CA ASP A 474 -1.37 9.58 -34.47
C ASP A 474 -1.84 10.98 -34.02
N LYS A 475 -1.67 11.98 -34.91
CA LYS A 475 -2.00 13.40 -34.65
C LYS A 475 -3.48 13.66 -34.43
N ASP A 476 -4.36 12.73 -34.87
CA ASP A 476 -5.79 12.79 -34.62
C ASP A 476 -6.17 12.49 -33.17
N TYR A 477 -5.21 12.12 -32.32
CA TYR A 477 -5.44 11.80 -30.92
C TYR A 477 -4.85 12.85 -29.98
N THR A 478 -5.46 12.97 -28.83
CA THR A 478 -4.96 13.69 -27.64
C THR A 478 -5.14 12.84 -26.40
N LEU A 479 -4.78 13.37 -25.22
CA LEU A 479 -4.94 12.69 -23.95
C LEU A 479 -6.13 13.24 -23.15
N ALA A 480 -6.84 12.34 -22.46
CA ALA A 480 -7.87 12.68 -21.49
C ALA A 480 -7.25 13.31 -20.23
N GLU A 481 -7.92 14.32 -19.71
CA GLU A 481 -7.62 14.89 -18.39
C GLU A 481 -8.01 13.93 -17.25
N ASN A 482 -7.43 14.16 -16.07
CA ASN A 482 -7.75 13.43 -14.85
C ASN A 482 -7.46 11.92 -14.88
N GLY A 483 -6.48 11.49 -15.66
CA GLY A 483 -6.00 10.11 -15.66
C GLY A 483 -5.13 9.80 -14.46
N CYS A 484 -4.95 8.51 -14.19
CA CYS A 484 -4.07 8.01 -13.12
C CYS A 484 -3.12 6.92 -13.65
N LEU A 485 -2.21 6.45 -12.81
CA LEU A 485 -1.21 5.44 -13.21
C LEU A 485 -1.83 4.13 -13.71
N ALA A 486 -3.00 3.76 -13.21
CA ALA A 486 -3.74 2.57 -13.65
C ALA A 486 -4.24 2.64 -15.09
N ASP A 487 -4.28 3.84 -15.70
CA ASP A 487 -4.74 4.07 -17.06
C ASP A 487 -3.61 3.89 -18.10
N ILE A 488 -2.36 3.76 -17.65
CA ILE A 488 -1.19 3.71 -18.55
C ILE A 488 -1.18 2.42 -19.37
N ALA A 489 -1.27 1.23 -18.74
CA ALA A 489 -1.30 -0.03 -19.52
C ALA A 489 -2.48 -0.10 -20.52
N PRO A 490 -3.73 0.26 -20.16
CA PRO A 490 -4.82 0.40 -21.10
C PRO A 490 -4.50 1.33 -22.29
N THR A 491 -3.84 2.46 -22.02
CA THR A 491 -3.43 3.41 -23.06
C THR A 491 -2.38 2.80 -24.00
N LEU A 492 -1.34 2.16 -23.45
CA LEU A 492 -0.32 1.48 -24.26
C LEU A 492 -0.90 0.36 -25.14
N ILE A 493 -1.84 -0.40 -24.61
CA ILE A 493 -2.53 -1.47 -25.34
C ILE A 493 -3.32 -0.88 -26.52
N GLU A 494 -4.04 0.22 -26.31
CA GLU A 494 -4.76 0.90 -27.39
C GLU A 494 -3.80 1.54 -28.40
N MET A 495 -2.67 2.13 -27.96
CA MET A 495 -1.62 2.61 -28.87
C MET A 495 -1.10 1.52 -29.81
N MET A 496 -1.10 0.28 -29.39
CA MET A 496 -0.75 -0.88 -30.21
C MET A 496 -1.91 -1.42 -31.05
N GLY A 497 -3.09 -0.79 -31.00
CA GLY A 497 -4.28 -1.22 -31.74
C GLY A 497 -4.93 -2.49 -31.19
N MET A 498 -4.75 -2.80 -29.90
CA MET A 498 -5.22 -4.02 -29.25
C MET A 498 -6.33 -3.71 -28.23
N ALA A 499 -7.10 -4.73 -27.85
CA ALA A 499 -8.11 -4.63 -26.79
C ALA A 499 -7.52 -5.07 -25.44
N LYS A 500 -7.74 -4.28 -24.39
CA LYS A 500 -7.28 -4.61 -23.04
C LYS A 500 -8.06 -5.78 -22.43
N PRO A 501 -7.46 -6.59 -21.53
CA PRO A 501 -8.18 -7.64 -20.79
C PRO A 501 -9.22 -7.02 -19.84
N ALA A 502 -10.23 -7.82 -19.49
CA ALA A 502 -11.35 -7.35 -18.65
C ALA A 502 -10.90 -6.95 -17.22
N GLU A 503 -9.88 -7.60 -16.71
CA GLU A 503 -9.30 -7.34 -15.38
C GLU A 503 -8.66 -5.95 -15.27
N MET A 504 -8.22 -5.37 -16.39
CA MET A 504 -7.74 -4.00 -16.41
C MET A 504 -8.93 -3.03 -16.38
N THR A 505 -9.28 -2.53 -15.20
CA THR A 505 -10.38 -1.58 -15.01
C THR A 505 -10.01 -0.14 -15.36
N GLY A 506 -8.71 0.16 -15.47
CA GLY A 506 -8.21 1.44 -16.00
C GLY A 506 -8.74 1.73 -17.39
N LYS A 507 -8.76 3.00 -17.76
CA LYS A 507 -9.30 3.47 -19.04
C LYS A 507 -8.16 3.98 -19.91
N SER A 508 -8.23 3.74 -21.22
CA SER A 508 -7.30 4.40 -22.12
C SER A 508 -7.50 5.92 -22.07
N LEU A 509 -6.40 6.64 -22.06
CA LEU A 509 -6.38 8.11 -22.09
C LEU A 509 -6.45 8.68 -23.50
N LEU A 510 -6.45 7.85 -24.53
CA LEU A 510 -6.51 8.31 -25.92
C LEU A 510 -7.91 8.85 -26.25
N ILE A 511 -7.96 10.09 -26.72
CA ILE A 511 -9.18 10.73 -27.22
C ILE A 511 -8.95 11.13 -28.67
N LYS A 512 -9.84 10.67 -29.54
CA LYS A 512 -9.84 11.13 -30.94
C LYS A 512 -10.38 12.56 -30.99
N LYS A 513 -9.61 13.46 -31.62
CA LYS A 513 -9.98 14.87 -31.81
C LYS A 513 -11.18 15.07 -32.72
#